data_beb235feaff56688b5b0be491ac7d5e4
#
_entry.id   beb235feaff56688b5b0be491ac7d5e4
#
_cell.length_a   1.000
_cell.length_b   1.000
_cell.length_c   1.000
_cell.angle_alpha   90.00
_cell.angle_beta   90.00
_cell.angle_gamma   90.00
#
_symmetry.space_group_name_H-M   'P 1'
#
loop_
_entity.id
_entity.type
_entity.pdbx_description
1 polymer ?
#
loop_
_entity_poly.entity_id
_entity_poly.type
_entity_poly.pdbx_seq_one_letter_code
_entity_poly.pdbx_strand_id
1 'polypeptide(L)'
;MCDKILVTRSSMPSLDEYIDEIRDIWESHWLTNMGVKHQQLQKDLADYLGVQMVDLLTNGHMAIELSLQALGLAEGEVITTPFTFASTTHAI
;
A
#
# COMPACT_ATOMS: atom_id res chain seq x y z
N MET A 1 12.04 -15.82 -27.64
CA MET A 1 11.60 -16.63 -26.46
C MET A 1 10.56 -15.82 -25.73
N CYS A 2 9.39 -16.39 -25.49
CA CYS A 2 8.38 -15.69 -24.69
C CYS A 2 8.78 -15.83 -23.23
N ASP A 3 9.11 -14.71 -22.57
CA ASP A 3 9.43 -14.72 -21.14
C ASP A 3 8.20 -15.18 -20.35
N LYS A 4 8.40 -16.21 -19.51
CA LYS A 4 7.33 -16.73 -18.66
C LYS A 4 6.97 -15.70 -17.60
N ILE A 5 5.74 -15.21 -17.63
CA ILE A 5 5.19 -14.40 -16.53
C ILE A 5 4.74 -15.35 -15.43
N LEU A 6 5.39 -15.29 -14.27
CA LEU A 6 5.06 -16.11 -13.11
C LEU A 6 4.05 -15.36 -12.22
N VAL A 7 2.90 -15.97 -11.97
CA VAL A 7 1.82 -15.38 -11.17
C VAL A 7 2.25 -15.08 -9.72
N THR A 8 3.17 -15.88 -9.17
CA THR A 8 3.62 -15.77 -7.78
C THR A 8 4.96 -15.06 -7.61
N ARG A 9 5.56 -14.59 -8.70
CA ARG A 9 6.84 -13.87 -8.63
C ARG A 9 6.59 -12.40 -8.33
N SER A 10 7.05 -11.95 -7.17
CA SER A 10 7.01 -10.53 -6.81
C SER A 10 7.88 -9.70 -7.76
N SER A 11 7.39 -8.51 -8.11
CA SER A 11 8.20 -7.49 -8.77
C SER A 11 9.11 -6.86 -7.72
N MET A 12 10.40 -6.91 -7.95
CA MET A 12 11.42 -6.36 -7.04
C MET A 12 12.35 -5.44 -7.83
N PRO A 13 12.79 -4.32 -7.26
CA PRO A 13 13.88 -3.54 -7.81
C PRO A 13 15.19 -4.35 -7.75
N SER A 14 16.25 -3.86 -8.37
CA SER A 14 17.57 -4.41 -8.12
C SER A 14 17.99 -4.17 -6.66
N LEU A 15 18.87 -5.03 -6.14
CA LEU A 15 19.34 -4.89 -4.76
C LEU A 15 20.10 -3.57 -4.56
N ASP A 16 20.87 -3.15 -5.55
CA ASP A 16 21.65 -1.91 -5.47
C ASP A 16 20.73 -0.68 -5.43
N GLU A 17 19.71 -0.62 -6.27
CA GLU A 17 18.66 0.43 -6.23
C GLU A 17 17.97 0.49 -4.86
N TYR A 18 17.63 -0.66 -4.31
CA TYR A 18 17.00 -0.71 -2.98
C TYR A 18 17.93 -0.20 -1.88
N ILE A 19 19.20 -0.60 -1.89
CA ILE A 19 20.20 -0.15 -0.92
C ILE A 19 20.40 1.37 -1.02
N ASP A 20 20.50 1.90 -2.23
CA ASP A 20 20.69 3.33 -2.44
C ASP A 20 19.47 4.12 -1.96
N GLU A 21 18.27 3.62 -2.19
CA GLU A 21 17.03 4.26 -1.75
C GLU A 21 16.89 4.34 -0.22
N ILE A 22 17.38 3.35 0.52
CA ILE A 22 17.24 3.31 1.98
C ILE A 22 18.47 3.84 2.74
N ARG A 23 19.53 4.25 2.04
CA ARG A 23 20.81 4.66 2.65
C ARG A 23 20.68 5.79 3.67
N ASP A 24 19.87 6.79 3.38
CA ASP A 24 19.60 7.94 4.23
C ASP A 24 18.91 7.58 5.56
N ILE A 25 18.25 6.43 5.63
CA ILE A 25 17.66 5.93 6.88
C ILE A 25 18.78 5.56 7.87
N TRP A 26 19.91 5.03 7.40
CA TRP A 26 21.08 4.71 8.24
C TRP A 26 21.76 5.96 8.80
N GLU A 27 21.67 7.06 8.09
CA GLU A 27 22.22 8.35 8.54
C GLU A 27 21.28 9.04 9.51
N SER A 28 19.99 9.06 9.22
CA SER A 28 18.98 9.76 10.03
C SER A 28 18.52 8.97 11.25
N HIS A 29 18.61 7.64 11.23
CA HIS A 29 18.03 6.71 12.22
C HIS A 29 16.52 6.89 12.42
N TRP A 30 15.83 7.53 11.48
CA TRP A 30 14.39 7.79 11.59
C TRP A 30 13.57 6.70 10.90
N LEU A 31 13.09 5.73 11.70
CA LEU A 31 12.37 4.53 11.23
C LEU A 31 10.87 4.53 11.56
N THR A 32 10.38 5.50 12.33
CA THR A 32 9.01 5.49 12.85
C THR A 32 8.30 6.80 12.62
N ASN A 33 6.96 6.79 12.75
CA ASN A 33 6.13 7.98 12.81
C ASN A 33 6.30 8.91 11.60
N MET A 34 5.89 8.44 10.43
CA MET A 34 5.89 9.22 9.20
C MET A 34 7.28 9.72 8.78
N GLY A 35 8.26 8.83 8.77
CA GLY A 35 9.61 9.12 8.31
C GLY A 35 9.67 9.61 6.86
N VAL A 36 10.85 10.04 6.42
CA VAL A 36 11.05 10.67 5.10
C VAL A 36 10.52 9.80 3.95
N LYS A 37 10.80 8.49 3.96
CA LYS A 37 10.34 7.56 2.92
C LYS A 37 8.82 7.41 2.90
N HIS A 38 8.19 7.42 4.07
CA HIS A 38 6.74 7.41 4.17
C HIS A 38 6.12 8.66 3.51
N GLN A 39 6.62 9.83 3.84
CA GLN A 39 6.14 11.10 3.28
C GLN A 39 6.38 11.17 1.77
N GLN A 40 7.55 10.72 1.31
CA GLN A 40 7.87 10.66 -0.12
C GLN A 40 6.89 9.75 -0.86
N LEU A 41 6.64 8.54 -0.36
CA LEU A 41 5.71 7.60 -0.97
C LEU A 41 4.28 8.14 -1.01
N GLN A 42 3.81 8.78 0.06
CA GLN A 42 2.49 9.44 0.07
C GLN A 42 2.37 10.46 -1.06
N LYS A 43 3.39 11.32 -1.18
CA LYS A 43 3.41 12.35 -2.21
C LYS A 43 3.44 11.76 -3.62
N ASP A 44 4.33 10.82 -3.86
CA ASP A 44 4.50 10.20 -5.18
C ASP A 44 3.23 9.44 -5.61
N LEU A 45 2.56 8.77 -4.68
CA LEU A 45 1.29 8.11 -4.95
C LEU A 45 0.16 9.12 -5.22
N ALA A 46 0.10 10.22 -4.48
CA ALA A 46 -0.89 11.27 -4.73
C ALA A 46 -0.71 11.88 -6.13
N ASP A 47 0.53 12.18 -6.51
CA ASP A 47 0.88 12.68 -7.83
C ASP A 47 0.56 11.66 -8.94
N TYR A 48 0.93 10.41 -8.74
CA TYR A 48 0.68 9.33 -9.71
C TYR A 48 -0.80 9.06 -9.93
N LEU A 49 -1.61 9.06 -8.87
CA LEU A 49 -3.04 8.80 -8.91
C LEU A 49 -3.85 10.05 -9.27
N GLY A 50 -3.26 11.23 -9.26
CA GLY A 50 -3.94 12.50 -9.50
C GLY A 50 -4.97 12.84 -8.41
N VAL A 51 -4.71 12.46 -7.16
CA VAL A 51 -5.56 12.72 -6.01
C VAL A 51 -4.90 13.71 -5.05
N GLN A 52 -5.71 14.40 -4.23
CA GLN A 52 -5.19 15.40 -3.30
C GLN A 52 -4.51 14.80 -2.07
N MET A 53 -4.96 13.64 -1.62
CA MET A 53 -4.46 13.00 -0.40
C MET A 53 -4.40 11.49 -0.56
N VAL A 54 -3.38 10.89 0.03
CA VAL A 54 -3.19 9.45 0.16
C VAL A 54 -2.76 9.15 1.58
N ASP A 55 -3.40 8.17 2.21
CA ASP A 55 -2.96 7.63 3.48
C ASP A 55 -2.36 6.24 3.29
N LEU A 56 -1.20 6.01 3.92
CA LEU A 56 -0.49 4.74 3.86
C LEU A 56 -0.85 3.91 5.09
N LEU A 57 -1.25 2.68 4.84
CA LEU A 57 -1.67 1.73 5.89
C LEU A 57 -0.81 0.46 5.82
N THR A 58 -0.79 -0.29 6.90
CA THR A 58 0.08 -1.47 7.03
C THR A 58 -0.28 -2.60 6.06
N ASN A 59 -1.54 -2.68 5.65
CA ASN A 59 -2.02 -3.70 4.71
C ASN A 59 -3.40 -3.32 4.14
N GLY A 60 -3.82 -4.05 3.09
CA GLY A 60 -5.10 -3.83 2.42
C GLY A 60 -6.33 -4.12 3.30
N HIS A 61 -6.23 -5.03 4.26
CA HIS A 61 -7.32 -5.30 5.20
C HIS A 61 -7.68 -4.05 6.00
N MET A 62 -6.70 -3.45 6.65
CA MET A 62 -6.87 -2.19 7.39
C MET A 62 -7.34 -1.05 6.49
N ALA A 63 -6.89 -1.01 5.24
CA ALA A 63 -7.32 0.01 4.30
C ALA A 63 -8.82 -0.10 3.99
N ILE A 64 -9.34 -1.30 3.77
CA ILE A 64 -10.76 -1.53 3.51
C ILE A 64 -11.57 -1.20 4.77
N GLU A 65 -11.20 -1.74 5.91
CA GLU A 65 -11.90 -1.54 7.18
C GLU A 65 -12.01 -0.06 7.54
N LEU A 66 -10.90 0.67 7.54
CA LEU A 66 -10.90 2.10 7.87
C LEU A 66 -11.64 2.94 6.83
N SER A 67 -11.61 2.55 5.55
CA SER A 67 -12.38 3.24 4.51
C SER A 67 -13.89 3.11 4.75
N LEU A 68 -14.35 1.91 5.09
CA LEU A 68 -15.77 1.67 5.39
C LEU A 68 -16.21 2.43 6.65
N GLN A 69 -15.36 2.44 7.69
CA GLN A 69 -15.62 3.22 8.90
C GLN A 69 -15.69 4.73 8.62
N ALA A 70 -14.76 5.25 7.81
CA ALA A 70 -14.75 6.66 7.44
C ALA A 70 -15.98 7.09 6.63
N LEU A 71 -16.55 6.18 5.86
CA LEU A 71 -17.82 6.41 5.14
C LEU A 71 -19.05 6.41 6.06
N GLY A 72 -18.89 6.00 7.32
CA GLY A 72 -19.98 5.98 8.30
C GLY A 72 -21.09 4.99 7.94
N LEU A 73 -20.78 3.93 7.24
CA LEU A 73 -21.74 2.88 6.84
C LEU A 73 -22.07 2.02 8.05
N ALA A 74 -23.11 2.39 8.77
CA ALA A 74 -23.57 1.65 9.95
C ALA A 74 -24.53 0.51 9.64
N GLU A 75 -25.26 0.62 8.52
CA GLU A 75 -26.26 -0.36 8.08
C GLU A 75 -26.27 -0.47 6.56
N GLY A 76 -26.64 -1.62 6.03
CA GLY A 76 -26.78 -1.85 4.60
C GLY A 76 -26.06 -3.09 4.11
N GLU A 77 -25.90 -3.19 2.81
CA GLU A 77 -25.24 -4.30 2.12
C GLU A 77 -24.00 -3.81 1.39
N VAL A 78 -22.93 -4.60 1.42
CA VAL A 78 -21.72 -4.34 0.65
C VAL A 78 -21.59 -5.39 -0.44
N ILE A 79 -21.52 -4.93 -1.69
CA ILE A 79 -21.32 -5.80 -2.84
C ILE A 79 -19.82 -5.94 -3.09
N THR A 80 -19.31 -7.17 -3.09
CA THR A 80 -17.90 -7.48 -3.35
C THR A 80 -17.75 -8.68 -4.28
N THR A 81 -16.54 -8.99 -4.67
CA THR A 81 -16.21 -10.12 -5.52
C THR A 81 -15.72 -11.32 -4.70
N PRO A 82 -16.07 -12.56 -5.06
CA PRO A 82 -15.47 -13.75 -4.44
C PRO A 82 -14.03 -14.02 -4.93
N PHE A 83 -13.57 -13.34 -5.98
CA PHE A 83 -12.22 -13.48 -6.53
C PHE A 83 -11.24 -12.58 -5.79
N THR A 84 -11.03 -12.87 -4.51
CA THR A 84 -10.14 -12.12 -3.62
C THR A 84 -9.64 -13.02 -2.50
N PHE A 85 -8.63 -12.55 -1.77
CA PHE A 85 -8.25 -13.19 -0.52
C PHE A 85 -9.37 -13.02 0.52
N ALA A 86 -9.53 -13.99 1.39
CA ALA A 86 -10.63 -14.02 2.38
C ALA A 86 -10.69 -12.77 3.28
N SER A 87 -9.55 -12.09 3.48
CA SER A 87 -9.49 -10.91 4.33
C SER A 87 -10.36 -9.75 3.84
N THR A 88 -10.63 -9.63 2.54
CA THR A 88 -11.53 -8.61 2.00
C THR A 88 -12.93 -8.75 2.56
N THR A 89 -13.46 -9.98 2.58
CA THR A 89 -14.79 -10.27 3.16
C THR A 89 -14.81 -10.08 4.68
N HIS A 90 -13.68 -10.35 5.35
CA HIS A 90 -13.59 -10.15 6.80
C HIS A 90 -13.45 -8.68 7.21
N ALA A 91 -12.98 -7.82 6.31
CA ALA A 91 -12.85 -6.39 6.56
C ALA A 91 -14.16 -5.61 6.34
N ILE A 92 -15.13 -6.24 5.66
CA ILE A 92 -16.48 -5.73 5.43
C ILE A 92 -17.40 -6.08 6.62
#